data_4076f238be5153f00de8439bd6a37726
#
_entry.id   4076f238be5153f00de8439bd6a37726
#
_cell.length_a   1.000
_cell.length_b   1.000
_cell.length_c   1.000
_cell.angle_alpha   90.00
_cell.angle_beta   90.00
_cell.angle_gamma   90.00
#
_symmetry.space_group_name_H-M   'P 1'
#
loop_
_entity.id
_entity.type
_entity.pdbx_description
1 polymer ?
#
loop_
_entity_poly.entity_id
_entity_poly.type
_entity_poly.pdbx_seq_one_letter_code
_entity_poly.pdbx_strand_id
1 'polypeptide(L)' 'MIDQAVIDRINQGDVKAFECLYNDYFVYLCACANSYIFNAEEAQDIVNEVFMKLWYKRGDLFFPIHP' A
#
# COMPACT_ATOMS: atom_id res chain seq x y z
N MET A 1 5.90 -9.39 -6.64
CA MET A 1 5.96 -8.08 -7.33
C MET A 1 4.58 -7.60 -7.69
N ILE A 2 4.33 -6.33 -7.48
CA ILE A 2 3.00 -5.75 -7.77
C ILE A 2 2.99 -5.21 -9.19
N ASP A 3 1.99 -5.62 -9.95
CA ASP A 3 1.78 -5.16 -11.32
C ASP A 3 0.34 -4.68 -11.49
N GLN A 4 -0.02 -4.26 -12.69
CA GLN A 4 -1.35 -3.73 -12.95
C GLN A 4 -2.44 -4.79 -12.74
N ALA A 5 -2.15 -6.06 -12.98
CA ALA A 5 -3.13 -7.13 -12.76
C ALA A 5 -3.51 -7.22 -11.27
N VAL A 6 -2.53 -7.07 -10.37
CA VAL A 6 -2.81 -7.06 -8.92
C VAL A 6 -3.63 -5.83 -8.54
N ILE A 7 -3.28 -4.67 -9.09
CA ILE A 7 -4.03 -3.43 -8.83
C ILE A 7 -5.48 -3.57 -9.31
N ASP A 8 -5.70 -4.15 -10.48
CA ASP A 8 -7.04 -4.37 -11.01
C ASP A 8 -7.87 -5.26 -10.08
N ARG A 9 -7.24 -6.29 -9.52
CA ARG A 9 -7.92 -7.18 -8.58
C ARG A 9 -8.26 -6.47 -7.28
N ILE A 10 -7.35 -5.62 -6.78
CA ILE A 10 -7.64 -4.81 -5.60
C ILE A 10 -8.83 -3.89 -5.85
N ASN A 11 -8.88 -3.27 -7.03
CA ASN A 11 -9.99 -2.41 -7.41
C ASN A 11 -11.32 -3.16 -7.45
N GLN A 12 -11.27 -4.48 -7.68
CA GLN A 12 -12.46 -5.33 -7.67
C GLN A 12 -12.81 -5.84 -6.26
N GLY A 13 -12.04 -5.45 -5.26
CA GLY A 13 -12.28 -5.85 -3.89
C GLY A 13 -11.62 -7.17 -3.48
N ASP A 14 -10.61 -7.62 -4.24
CA ASP A 14 -9.90 -8.86 -3.93
C ASP A 14 -8.98 -8.65 -2.72
N VAL A 15 -9.38 -9.17 -1.57
CA VAL A 15 -8.64 -9.03 -0.31
C VAL A 15 -7.26 -9.67 -0.40
N LYS A 16 -7.15 -10.82 -1.06
CA LYS A 16 -5.87 -11.51 -1.17
C LYS A 16 -4.86 -10.71 -1.99
N ALA A 17 -5.32 -10.05 -3.04
CA ALA A 17 -4.46 -9.17 -3.82
C ALA A 17 -3.98 -7.99 -2.97
N PHE A 18 -4.85 -7.44 -2.14
CA PHE A 18 -4.47 -6.37 -1.22
C PHE A 18 -3.47 -6.85 -0.18
N GLU A 19 -3.65 -8.07 0.35
CA GLU A 19 -2.69 -8.66 1.29
C GLU A 19 -1.32 -8.83 0.65
N CYS A 20 -1.25 -9.20 -0.63
CA CYS A 20 0.02 -9.28 -1.34
C CYS A 20 0.71 -7.92 -1.40
N LEU A 21 -0.04 -6.87 -1.72
CA LEU A 21 0.49 -5.51 -1.73
C LEU A 21 1.01 -5.12 -0.34
N TYR A 22 0.22 -5.38 0.69
CA TYR A 22 0.58 -5.06 2.07
C TYR A 22 1.87 -5.78 2.47
N ASN A 23 1.91 -7.11 2.24
CA ASN A 23 3.05 -7.91 2.65
C ASN A 23 4.33 -7.53 1.91
N ASP A 24 4.22 -7.19 0.63
CA ASP A 24 5.38 -6.86 -0.17
C ASP A 24 5.99 -5.50 0.20
N TYR A 25 5.18 -4.57 0.65
CA TYR A 25 5.62 -3.18 0.80
C TYR A 25 5.58 -2.63 2.21
N PHE A 26 4.93 -3.32 3.16
CA PHE A 26 4.77 -2.76 4.50
C PHE A 26 6.10 -2.42 5.17
N VAL A 27 7.00 -3.39 5.22
CA VAL A 27 8.30 -3.20 5.88
C VAL A 27 9.11 -2.12 5.19
N TYR A 28 9.12 -2.14 3.86
CA TYR A 28 9.83 -1.15 3.08
C TYR A 28 9.30 0.26 3.33
N LEU A 29 7.99 0.43 3.31
CA LEU A 29 7.39 1.74 3.53
C LEU A 29 7.59 2.22 4.97
N CYS A 30 7.55 1.30 5.94
CA CYS A 30 7.85 1.66 7.33
C CYS A 30 9.29 2.15 7.48
N ALA A 31 10.23 1.50 6.81
CA ALA A 31 11.62 1.93 6.83
C ALA A 31 11.78 3.31 6.21
N CYS A 32 11.10 3.56 5.09
CA CYS A 32 11.12 4.87 4.45
C CYS A 32 10.55 5.95 5.37
N ALA A 33 9.39 5.70 5.97
CA ALA A 33 8.78 6.67 6.88
C ALA A 33 9.66 6.92 8.10
N ASN A 34 10.23 5.85 8.67
CA ASN A 34 11.09 5.99 9.83
C ASN A 34 12.35 6.79 9.53
N SER A 35 12.83 6.79 8.30
CA SER A 35 14.01 7.58 7.93
C SER A 35 13.74 9.09 8.02
N TYR A 36 12.49 9.50 8.03
CA TYR A 36 12.11 10.91 8.17
C TYR A 36 11.70 11.29 9.58
N ILE A 37 10.98 10.42 10.28
CA ILE A 37 10.44 10.76 11.60
C ILE A 37 11.19 10.14 12.77
N PHE A 38 12.06 9.16 12.52
CA PHE A 38 12.89 8.51 13.55
C PHE A 38 12.07 7.94 14.72
N ASN A 39 10.89 7.39 14.39
CA ASN A 39 10.01 6.76 15.37
C ASN A 39 9.29 5.59 14.70
N ALA A 40 9.68 4.37 15.09
CA ALA A 40 9.18 3.16 14.44
C ALA A 40 7.68 2.97 14.62
N GLU A 41 7.14 3.25 15.80
CA GLU A 41 5.71 3.12 16.06
C GLU A 41 4.91 4.10 15.22
N GLU A 42 5.34 5.35 15.17
CA GLU A 42 4.66 6.36 14.37
C GLU A 42 4.76 6.05 12.88
N ALA A 43 5.91 5.54 12.44
CA ALA A 43 6.07 5.11 11.05
C ALA A 43 5.08 4.02 10.68
N GLN A 44 4.91 3.02 11.54
CA GLN A 44 3.94 1.95 11.30
C GLN A 44 2.52 2.48 11.25
N ASP A 45 2.17 3.40 12.14
CA ASP A 45 0.83 3.99 12.17
C ASP A 45 0.53 4.75 10.88
N ILE A 46 1.50 5.52 10.40
CA ILE A 46 1.35 6.26 9.15
C ILE A 46 1.17 5.31 7.98
N VAL A 47 2.00 4.27 7.89
CA VAL A 47 1.91 3.30 6.79
C VAL A 47 0.59 2.54 6.83
N ASN A 48 0.15 2.12 8.02
CA ASN A 48 -1.16 1.47 8.17
C ASN A 48 -2.28 2.38 7.69
N GLU A 49 -2.23 3.65 8.03
CA GLU A 49 -3.23 4.61 7.59
C GLU A 49 -3.24 4.76 6.07
N VAL A 50 -2.07 4.79 5.44
CA VAL A 50 -1.96 4.84 3.98
C VAL A 50 -2.62 3.62 3.34
N PHE A 51 -2.35 2.42 3.87
CA PHE A 51 -2.97 1.20 3.33
C PHE A 51 -4.49 1.20 3.53
N MET A 52 -4.97 1.69 4.67
CA MET A 52 -6.40 1.81 4.90
C MET A 52 -7.06 2.74 3.89
N LYS A 53 -6.43 3.88 3.62
CA LYS A 53 -6.93 4.82 2.62
C LYS A 53 -6.94 4.20 1.23
N LEU A 54 -5.91 3.44 0.89
CA LEU A 54 -5.88 2.72 -0.38
C LEU A 54 -7.06 1.75 -0.50
N TRP A 55 -7.35 1.01 0.56
CA TRP A 55 -8.45 0.06 0.56
C TRP A 55 -9.80 0.76 0.40
N TYR A 56 -9.99 1.87 1.10
CA TYR A 56 -11.25 2.63 1.00
C TYR A 56 -11.43 3.23 -0.39
N LYS A 57 -10.35 3.56 -1.07
CA LYS A 57 -10.41 4.14 -2.42
C LYS A 57 -10.27 3.11 -3.52
N ARG A 58 -10.33 1.83 -3.17
CA ARG A 58 -10.28 0.79 -4.21
C ARG A 58 -11.41 1.00 -5.20
N GLY A 59 -11.15 0.68 -6.45
CA GLY A 59 -12.05 1.01 -7.54
C GLY A 59 -11.59 2.22 -8.33
N ASP A 60 -10.83 3.11 -7.69
CA ASP A 60 -10.28 4.30 -8.32
C ASP A 60 -8.76 4.23 -8.50
N LEU A 61 -8.15 3.11 -8.08
CA LEU A 61 -6.70 2.98 -8.12
C LEU A 61 -6.18 2.77 -9.54
N PHE A 62 -5.05 3.37 -9.81
CA PHE A 62 -4.30 3.12 -11.04
C PHE A 62 -2.83 3.45 -10.78
N PHE A 63 -1.93 2.95 -11.62
CA PHE A 63 -0.53 3.31 -11.53
C PHE A 63 -0.34 4.68 -12.20
N PRO A 64 -0.02 5.71 -11.42
CA PRO A 64 0.12 7.05 -11.99
C PRO A 64 1.35 7.20 -12.89
N ILE A 65 2.28 6.27 -12.82
CA ILE A 65 3.49 6.29 -13.62
C ILE A 65 3.31 5.66 -14.99
N HIS A 66 2.16 5.07 -15.25
CA HIS A 66 1.89 4.50 -16.57
C HIS A 66 1.68 5.61 -17.58
N PRO A 67 2.41 5.53 -18.67
CA PRO A 67 2.18 6.50 -19.73
C PRO A 67 0.83 6.30 -20.40
#